data_f81f999c0e1451f86ad636b9ddede998
#
_entry.id   f81f999c0e1451f86ad636b9ddede998
#
_cell.length_a   1.000
_cell.length_b   1.000
_cell.length_c   1.000
_cell.angle_alpha   90.00
_cell.angle_beta   90.00
_cell.angle_gamma   90.00
#
_symmetry.space_group_name_H-M   'P 1'
#
loop_
_entity.id
_entity.type
_entity.pdbx_description
1 polymer ?
#
loop_
_entity_poly.entity_id
_entity_poly.type
_entity_poly.pdbx_seq_one_letter_code
_entity_poly.pdbx_strand_id
1 'polypeptide(L)'
;MHDQLTIIVPRRGINDEGKGKKHALYCLISAAKTEYVWMQDDDIILQSLEVKGESLEVKGTDLLILPLRMQSENEKPSLLELLQIAEYAAIQQLTIETAKRGHAVMCSGANLIARRDRWLESYPDLHPEIPSGDDMFLLESFKRRGLKIDVCESEQLTAVVRPHTSWRAFWQQRMRWAGKAPKYTDKDILLCGAIVLLANVLQLLCPLVLLVKFPLEYTLIKKRDASVSLSSALLLGLIYPIYMLIALVGGLFRRQW
;
A
#
# COMPACT_ATOMS: atom_id res chain seq x y z
N MET A 1 -26.59 7.60 -0.64
CA MET A 1 -25.18 7.21 -0.53
C MET A 1 -24.62 7.37 0.87
N HIS A 2 -24.98 8.42 1.62
CA HIS A 2 -24.50 8.62 3.00
C HIS A 2 -24.90 7.51 4.01
N ASP A 3 -25.95 6.75 3.74
CA ASP A 3 -26.44 5.70 4.66
C ASP A 3 -25.69 4.35 4.55
N GLN A 4 -24.78 4.20 3.59
CA GLN A 4 -24.09 2.92 3.35
C GLN A 4 -22.58 2.95 3.63
N LEU A 5 -21.96 4.13 3.75
CA LEU A 5 -20.50 4.27 3.85
C LEU A 5 -20.12 5.32 4.91
N THR A 6 -19.27 4.95 5.86
CA THR A 6 -18.64 5.86 6.82
C THR A 6 -17.16 6.02 6.51
N ILE A 7 -16.68 7.27 6.43
CA ILE A 7 -15.23 7.56 6.28
C ILE A 7 -14.59 7.50 7.67
N ILE A 8 -13.51 6.73 7.76
CA ILE A 8 -12.76 6.49 8.99
C ILE A 8 -11.33 7.04 8.82
N VAL A 9 -11.01 8.06 9.59
CA VAL A 9 -9.67 8.67 9.61
C VAL A 9 -9.11 8.57 11.04
N PRO A 10 -8.29 7.56 11.34
CA PRO A 10 -7.69 7.42 12.65
C PRO A 10 -6.63 8.51 12.87
N ARG A 11 -6.75 9.28 13.94
CA ARG A 11 -5.80 10.33 14.31
C ARG A 11 -5.01 9.89 15.53
N ARG A 12 -3.69 9.93 15.40
CA ARG A 12 -2.78 9.57 16.48
C ARG A 12 -2.97 10.49 17.69
N GLY A 13 -3.02 9.91 18.89
CA GLY A 13 -3.21 10.65 20.14
C GLY A 13 -4.66 11.12 20.39
N ILE A 14 -5.60 10.88 19.49
CA ILE A 14 -7.00 11.28 19.65
C ILE A 14 -7.91 10.05 19.77
N ASN A 15 -7.77 9.08 18.89
CA ASN A 15 -8.67 7.94 18.81
C ASN A 15 -8.00 6.62 19.26
N ASP A 16 -6.72 6.63 19.56
CA ASP A 16 -5.93 5.42 19.81
C ASP A 16 -5.79 5.03 21.28
N GLU A 17 -6.23 5.88 22.20
CA GLU A 17 -6.08 5.67 23.65
C GLU A 17 -4.66 5.24 24.07
N GLY A 18 -3.63 5.63 23.28
CA GLY A 18 -2.26 5.19 23.46
C GLY A 18 -1.97 3.75 23.00
N LYS A 19 -2.94 3.04 22.40
CA LYS A 19 -2.82 1.65 21.94
C LYS A 19 -2.50 1.52 20.45
N GLY A 20 -2.38 2.66 19.73
CA GLY A 20 -1.95 2.72 18.33
C GLY A 20 -3.08 2.61 17.29
N LYS A 21 -2.70 2.73 16.02
CA LYS A 21 -3.62 2.88 14.87
C LYS A 21 -4.67 1.77 14.75
N LYS A 22 -4.29 0.51 14.97
CA LYS A 22 -5.22 -0.63 14.85
C LYS A 22 -6.35 -0.56 15.87
N HIS A 23 -6.03 -0.15 17.10
CA HIS A 23 -7.04 0.05 18.14
C HIS A 23 -7.94 1.24 17.82
N ALA A 24 -7.38 2.35 17.32
CA ALA A 24 -8.16 3.49 16.87
C ALA A 24 -9.14 3.09 15.76
N LEU A 25 -8.68 2.33 14.76
CA LEU A 25 -9.54 1.79 13.71
C LEU A 25 -10.66 0.92 14.28
N TYR A 26 -10.33 0.02 15.22
CA TYR A 26 -11.32 -0.84 15.87
C TYR A 26 -12.42 -0.04 16.57
N CYS A 27 -12.06 0.97 17.37
CA CYS A 27 -13.02 1.82 18.06
C CYS A 27 -13.93 2.59 17.08
N LEU A 28 -13.32 3.22 16.06
CA LEU A 28 -14.07 4.02 15.08
C LEU A 28 -14.99 3.15 14.23
N ILE A 29 -14.50 2.00 13.77
CA ILE A 29 -15.29 1.07 12.94
C ILE A 29 -16.39 0.40 13.76
N SER A 30 -16.13 0.08 15.03
CA SER A 30 -17.17 -0.44 15.94
C SER A 30 -18.32 0.54 16.14
N ALA A 31 -18.00 1.83 16.23
CA ALA A 31 -19.00 2.90 16.40
C ALA A 31 -19.76 3.24 15.10
N ALA A 32 -19.22 2.92 13.93
CA ALA A 32 -19.88 3.14 12.65
C ALA A 32 -21.17 2.32 12.54
N LYS A 33 -22.20 2.87 11.89
CA LYS A 33 -23.51 2.20 11.70
C LYS A 33 -23.75 1.75 10.26
N THR A 34 -22.82 2.08 9.36
CA THR A 34 -22.93 1.77 7.93
C THR A 34 -22.42 0.37 7.62
N GLU A 35 -22.86 -0.20 6.49
CA GLU A 35 -22.44 -1.51 6.01
C GLU A 35 -20.95 -1.52 5.62
N TYR A 36 -20.47 -0.41 5.04
CA TYR A 36 -19.10 -0.25 4.60
C TYR A 36 -18.40 0.87 5.36
N VAL A 37 -17.09 0.74 5.50
CA VAL A 37 -16.18 1.73 6.08
C VAL A 37 -15.08 2.06 5.08
N TRP A 38 -14.81 3.34 4.88
CA TRP A 38 -13.71 3.84 4.03
C TRP A 38 -12.59 4.34 4.92
N MET A 39 -11.55 3.55 5.03
CA MET A 39 -10.36 3.87 5.81
C MET A 39 -9.42 4.77 5.02
N GLN A 40 -8.95 5.82 5.68
CA GLN A 40 -8.03 6.81 5.12
C GLN A 40 -6.98 7.16 6.16
N ASP A 41 -5.73 7.41 5.74
CA ASP A 41 -4.73 8.03 6.61
C ASP A 41 -5.00 9.54 6.72
N ASP A 42 -4.56 10.16 7.80
CA ASP A 42 -4.81 11.59 8.07
C ASP A 42 -3.92 12.53 7.26
N ASP A 43 -2.93 12.00 6.55
CA ASP A 43 -1.97 12.72 5.72
C ASP A 43 -2.21 12.59 4.21
N ILE A 44 -3.32 11.96 3.79
CA ILE A 44 -3.68 11.87 2.37
C ILE A 44 -4.49 13.07 1.90
N ILE A 45 -4.43 13.33 0.59
CA ILE A 45 -5.25 14.33 -0.09
C ILE A 45 -6.15 13.61 -1.09
N LEU A 46 -7.47 13.68 -0.89
CA LEU A 46 -8.44 13.26 -1.90
C LEU A 46 -8.59 14.38 -2.94
N GLN A 47 -8.51 14.03 -4.21
CA GLN A 47 -8.66 15.01 -5.31
C GLN A 47 -10.10 15.55 -5.41
N SER A 48 -11.10 14.79 -4.96
CA SER A 48 -12.49 15.21 -4.88
C SER A 48 -13.23 14.44 -3.79
N LEU A 49 -13.87 15.16 -2.87
CA LEU A 49 -14.87 14.58 -1.95
C LEU A 49 -16.24 14.43 -2.63
N GLU A 50 -16.44 15.11 -3.75
CA GLU A 50 -17.66 14.99 -4.54
C GLU A 50 -17.51 13.82 -5.51
N VAL A 51 -17.93 12.64 -5.08
CA VAL A 51 -18.25 11.53 -5.99
C VAL A 51 -19.52 11.94 -6.75
N LYS A 52 -19.35 12.84 -7.74
CA LYS A 52 -20.47 13.27 -8.59
C LYS A 52 -20.86 12.11 -9.49
N GLY A 53 -21.96 11.46 -9.15
CA GLY A 53 -22.79 10.71 -10.09
C GLY A 53 -22.37 9.31 -10.48
N GLU A 54 -21.15 8.88 -10.26
CA GLU A 54 -20.79 7.46 -10.40
C GLU A 54 -21.07 6.76 -9.07
N SER A 55 -22.01 5.84 -9.07
CA SER A 55 -22.22 4.96 -7.93
C SER A 55 -20.95 4.17 -7.67
N LEU A 56 -20.28 4.43 -6.56
CA LEU A 56 -19.22 3.56 -6.07
C LEU A 56 -19.87 2.17 -5.92
N GLU A 57 -19.63 1.28 -6.89
CA GLU A 57 -20.14 -0.09 -6.85
C GLU A 57 -19.38 -0.88 -5.79
N VAL A 58 -19.70 -0.64 -4.53
CA VAL A 58 -19.17 -1.40 -3.39
C VAL A 58 -19.98 -2.67 -3.16
N LYS A 59 -21.21 -2.73 -3.73
CA LYS A 59 -22.14 -3.85 -3.51
C LYS A 59 -21.55 -5.18 -4.01
N GLY A 60 -21.50 -6.14 -3.10
CA GLY A 60 -21.03 -7.49 -3.40
C GLY A 60 -19.51 -7.69 -3.30
N THR A 61 -18.78 -6.70 -2.82
CA THR A 61 -17.34 -6.76 -2.49
C THR A 61 -17.15 -6.70 -0.98
N ASP A 62 -16.20 -7.45 -0.43
CA ASP A 62 -15.86 -7.40 0.99
C ASP A 62 -14.71 -6.42 1.25
N LEU A 63 -13.74 -6.32 0.33
CA LEU A 63 -12.61 -5.39 0.36
C LEU A 63 -12.42 -4.76 -1.00
N LEU A 64 -12.46 -3.43 -1.09
CA LEU A 64 -12.18 -2.67 -2.30
C LEU A 64 -10.90 -1.86 -2.14
N ILE A 65 -9.89 -2.23 -2.92
CA ILE A 65 -8.61 -1.53 -2.97
C ILE A 65 -8.77 -0.30 -3.87
N LEU A 66 -8.56 0.90 -3.30
CA LEU A 66 -8.65 2.16 -4.02
C LEU A 66 -7.27 2.65 -4.46
N PRO A 67 -7.21 3.40 -5.56
CA PRO A 67 -5.96 3.84 -6.14
C PRO A 67 -5.28 4.91 -5.28
N LEU A 68 -3.95 4.86 -5.27
CA LEU A 68 -3.09 5.86 -4.67
C LEU A 68 -2.10 6.40 -5.71
N ARG A 69 -1.73 7.65 -5.57
CA ARG A 69 -0.65 8.29 -6.33
C ARG A 69 0.29 9.00 -5.36
N MET A 70 1.60 8.88 -5.59
CA MET A 70 2.57 9.66 -4.83
C MET A 70 2.93 10.92 -5.62
N GLN A 71 2.84 12.07 -4.97
CA GLN A 71 3.12 13.36 -5.61
C GLN A 71 3.86 14.26 -4.64
N SER A 72 4.92 14.92 -5.11
CA SER A 72 5.62 15.97 -4.37
C SER A 72 4.85 17.28 -4.42
N GLU A 73 4.89 18.03 -3.33
CA GLU A 73 4.40 19.41 -3.29
C GLU A 73 5.45 20.42 -3.82
N ASN A 74 6.69 19.96 -3.99
CA ASN A 74 7.77 20.80 -4.49
C ASN A 74 7.68 20.94 -6.01
N GLU A 75 7.78 22.17 -6.53
CA GLU A 75 7.87 22.41 -7.98
C GLU A 75 9.07 21.69 -8.62
N LYS A 76 10.15 21.52 -7.85
CA LYS A 76 11.36 20.78 -8.24
C LYS A 76 11.61 19.67 -7.22
N PRO A 77 11.01 18.50 -7.40
CA PRO A 77 11.22 17.36 -6.50
C PRO A 77 12.70 16.99 -6.42
N SER A 78 13.15 16.68 -5.22
CA SER A 78 14.49 16.13 -4.99
C SER A 78 14.64 14.74 -5.62
N LEU A 79 15.87 14.30 -5.80
CA LEU A 79 16.14 12.95 -6.31
C LEU A 79 15.48 11.87 -5.45
N LEU A 80 15.49 12.03 -4.13
CA LEU A 80 14.85 11.10 -3.20
C LEU A 80 13.33 11.02 -3.43
N GLU A 81 12.68 12.16 -3.68
CA GLU A 81 11.24 12.21 -3.96
C GLU A 81 10.93 11.55 -5.31
N LEU A 82 11.71 11.85 -6.36
CA LEU A 82 11.54 11.25 -7.69
C LEU A 82 11.67 9.71 -7.67
N LEU A 83 12.63 9.19 -6.91
CA LEU A 83 12.82 7.75 -6.76
C LEU A 83 11.63 7.10 -6.04
N GLN A 84 11.10 7.74 -4.99
CA GLN A 84 9.92 7.25 -4.27
C GLN A 84 8.67 7.30 -5.16
N ILE A 85 8.48 8.35 -5.96
CA ILE A 85 7.35 8.47 -6.88
C ILE A 85 7.39 7.33 -7.91
N ALA A 86 8.56 7.07 -8.51
CA ALA A 86 8.73 5.98 -9.48
C ALA A 86 8.48 4.60 -8.86
N GLU A 87 9.05 4.34 -7.68
CA GLU A 87 8.84 3.09 -6.94
C GLU A 87 7.37 2.89 -6.58
N TYR A 88 6.73 3.96 -6.07
CA TYR A 88 5.34 3.89 -5.66
C TYR A 88 4.39 3.62 -6.83
N ALA A 89 4.67 4.22 -8.00
CA ALA A 89 3.93 3.95 -9.23
C ALA A 89 4.01 2.48 -9.63
N ALA A 90 5.22 1.87 -9.58
CA ALA A 90 5.39 0.44 -9.86
C ALA A 90 4.62 -0.44 -8.87
N ILE A 91 4.71 -0.15 -7.57
CA ILE A 91 4.02 -0.87 -6.50
C ILE A 91 2.50 -0.79 -6.70
N GLN A 92 1.95 0.41 -6.96
CA GLN A 92 0.52 0.59 -7.15
C GLN A 92 0.01 -0.14 -8.40
N GLN A 93 0.74 -0.11 -9.50
CA GLN A 93 0.34 -0.86 -10.69
C GLN A 93 0.38 -2.37 -10.46
N LEU A 94 1.40 -2.88 -9.77
CA LEU A 94 1.48 -4.29 -9.39
C LEU A 94 0.29 -4.69 -8.50
N THR A 95 -0.07 -3.85 -7.53
CA THR A 95 -1.26 -4.03 -6.67
C THR A 95 -2.53 -4.20 -7.50
N ILE A 96 -2.75 -3.30 -8.47
CA ILE A 96 -3.92 -3.32 -9.34
C ILE A 96 -3.93 -4.60 -10.20
N GLU A 97 -2.82 -4.91 -10.86
CA GLU A 97 -2.75 -6.06 -11.78
C GLU A 97 -2.95 -7.39 -11.07
N THR A 98 -2.40 -7.55 -9.88
CA THR A 98 -2.53 -8.79 -9.10
C THR A 98 -3.95 -8.93 -8.52
N ALA A 99 -4.54 -7.85 -8.02
CA ALA A 99 -5.90 -7.85 -7.51
C ALA A 99 -6.93 -8.17 -8.60
N LYS A 100 -6.81 -7.57 -9.80
CA LYS A 100 -7.67 -7.88 -10.96
C LYS A 100 -7.67 -9.35 -11.36
N ARG A 101 -6.56 -10.04 -11.11
CA ARG A 101 -6.41 -11.46 -11.41
C ARG A 101 -6.85 -12.38 -10.27
N GLY A 102 -7.39 -11.83 -9.18
CA GLY A 102 -7.79 -12.59 -7.99
C GLY A 102 -6.62 -12.99 -7.09
N HIS A 103 -5.41 -12.48 -7.35
CA HIS A 103 -4.17 -12.76 -6.62
C HIS A 103 -3.64 -11.50 -5.93
N ALA A 104 -4.50 -10.76 -5.23
CA ALA A 104 -4.08 -9.55 -4.55
C ALA A 104 -2.88 -9.80 -3.61
N VAL A 105 -1.78 -9.08 -3.84
CA VAL A 105 -0.53 -9.23 -3.07
C VAL A 105 -0.26 -8.05 -2.16
N MET A 106 -1.00 -6.96 -2.32
CA MET A 106 -0.79 -5.73 -1.56
C MET A 106 -2.07 -4.91 -1.50
N CYS A 107 -2.23 -4.13 -0.45
CA CYS A 107 -3.17 -3.01 -0.35
C CYS A 107 -2.58 -1.95 0.58
N SER A 108 -3.25 -0.82 0.72
CA SER A 108 -2.81 0.26 1.61
C SER A 108 -3.98 0.79 2.42
N GLY A 109 -3.79 0.86 3.73
CA GLY A 109 -4.76 1.44 4.65
C GLY A 109 -4.99 2.94 4.47
N ALA A 110 -4.21 3.59 3.61
CA ALA A 110 -4.38 5.00 3.28
C ALA A 110 -5.60 5.27 2.39
N ASN A 111 -6.08 4.27 1.63
CA ASN A 111 -7.26 4.41 0.78
C ASN A 111 -7.89 3.03 0.51
N LEU A 112 -8.75 2.58 1.41
CA LEU A 112 -9.27 1.22 1.42
C LEU A 112 -10.71 1.17 1.94
N ILE A 113 -11.62 0.52 1.22
CA ILE A 113 -12.99 0.30 1.68
C ILE A 113 -13.16 -1.16 2.05
N ALA A 114 -13.81 -1.42 3.18
CA ALA A 114 -14.11 -2.77 3.64
C ALA A 114 -15.56 -2.87 4.15
N ARG A 115 -16.14 -4.05 4.05
CA ARG A 115 -17.35 -4.36 4.79
C ARG A 115 -17.04 -4.32 6.28
N ARG A 116 -17.85 -3.56 7.01
CA ARG A 116 -17.65 -3.30 8.44
C ARG A 116 -17.65 -4.58 9.28
N ASP A 117 -18.62 -5.46 9.07
CA ASP A 117 -18.72 -6.74 9.78
C ASP A 117 -17.48 -7.61 9.56
N ARG A 118 -17.04 -7.74 8.30
CA ARG A 118 -15.85 -8.53 7.93
C ARG A 118 -14.55 -7.96 8.49
N TRP A 119 -14.45 -6.64 8.52
CA TRP A 119 -13.31 -5.97 9.15
C TRP A 119 -13.24 -6.27 10.65
N LEU A 120 -14.38 -6.14 11.36
CA LEU A 120 -14.44 -6.41 12.80
C LEU A 120 -14.13 -7.87 13.15
N GLU A 121 -14.66 -8.82 12.35
CA GLU A 121 -14.32 -10.25 12.46
C GLU A 121 -12.84 -10.53 12.23
N SER A 122 -12.15 -9.72 11.43
CA SER A 122 -10.73 -9.85 11.10
C SER A 122 -9.80 -9.20 12.12
N TYR A 123 -10.32 -8.41 13.06
CA TYR A 123 -9.49 -7.65 14.00
C TYR A 123 -8.47 -8.50 14.79
N PRO A 124 -8.80 -9.70 15.30
CA PRO A 124 -7.82 -10.54 15.97
C PRO A 124 -6.66 -10.97 15.06
N ASP A 125 -6.91 -11.10 13.76
CA ASP A 125 -5.92 -11.49 12.75
C ASP A 125 -4.97 -10.35 12.37
N LEU A 126 -5.30 -9.09 12.75
CA LEU A 126 -4.48 -7.93 12.41
C LEU A 126 -3.22 -7.79 13.26
N HIS A 127 -2.93 -8.73 14.13
CA HIS A 127 -1.79 -8.64 15.05
C HIS A 127 -1.78 -7.31 15.82
N PRO A 128 -2.75 -7.07 16.73
CA PRO A 128 -2.86 -5.79 17.44
C PRO A 128 -1.63 -5.44 18.26
N GLU A 129 -0.80 -6.43 18.61
CA GLU A 129 0.49 -6.25 19.29
C GLU A 129 1.58 -5.65 18.39
N ILE A 130 1.39 -5.65 17.06
CA ILE A 130 2.32 -5.05 16.10
C ILE A 130 1.81 -3.67 15.69
N PRO A 131 2.55 -2.56 15.88
CA PRO A 131 2.04 -1.19 15.68
C PRO A 131 1.69 -0.81 14.23
N SER A 132 1.94 -1.67 13.23
CA SER A 132 1.72 -1.36 11.81
C SER A 132 1.31 -2.60 11.02
N GLY A 133 0.90 -2.42 9.75
CA GLY A 133 0.51 -3.52 8.85
C GLY A 133 -0.95 -3.91 9.00
N ASP A 134 -1.77 -3.02 9.50
CA ASP A 134 -3.22 -3.13 9.55
C ASP A 134 -3.80 -3.49 8.17
N ASP A 135 -3.26 -2.94 7.11
CA ASP A 135 -3.63 -3.16 5.72
C ASP A 135 -3.28 -4.58 5.23
N MET A 136 -2.02 -4.96 5.33
CA MET A 136 -1.55 -6.23 4.81
C MET A 136 -2.08 -7.44 5.58
N PHE A 137 -2.18 -7.35 6.91
CA PHE A 137 -2.79 -8.41 7.71
C PHE A 137 -4.30 -8.51 7.47
N LEU A 138 -4.98 -7.39 7.21
CA LEU A 138 -6.37 -7.39 6.79
C LEU A 138 -6.53 -8.13 5.46
N LEU A 139 -5.68 -7.82 4.46
CA LEU A 139 -5.67 -8.50 3.17
C LEU A 139 -5.51 -10.01 3.34
N GLU A 140 -4.53 -10.46 4.13
CA GLU A 140 -4.32 -11.89 4.41
C GLU A 140 -5.53 -12.54 5.09
N SER A 141 -6.14 -11.86 6.08
CA SER A 141 -7.33 -12.37 6.76
C SER A 141 -8.49 -12.54 5.78
N PHE A 142 -8.72 -11.56 4.91
CA PHE A 142 -9.78 -11.62 3.89
C PHE A 142 -9.53 -12.73 2.87
N LYS A 143 -8.31 -12.88 2.38
CA LYS A 143 -7.92 -13.97 1.47
C LYS A 143 -8.12 -15.35 2.12
N ARG A 144 -7.65 -15.52 3.36
CA ARG A 144 -7.79 -16.79 4.10
C ARG A 144 -9.24 -17.18 4.31
N ARG A 145 -10.14 -16.21 4.46
CA ARG A 145 -11.58 -16.41 4.62
C ARG A 145 -12.33 -16.56 3.31
N GLY A 146 -11.65 -16.47 2.16
CA GLY A 146 -12.27 -16.55 0.83
C GLY A 146 -13.21 -15.37 0.54
N LEU A 147 -13.00 -14.22 1.16
CA LEU A 147 -13.81 -13.01 0.96
C LEU A 147 -13.47 -12.36 -0.37
N LYS A 148 -14.45 -11.66 -0.95
CA LYS A 148 -14.30 -11.01 -2.25
C LYS A 148 -13.47 -9.74 -2.16
N ILE A 149 -12.33 -9.72 -2.88
CA ILE A 149 -11.41 -8.58 -2.96
C ILE A 149 -11.44 -8.05 -4.38
N ASP A 150 -11.79 -6.78 -4.52
CA ASP A 150 -11.82 -6.08 -5.79
C ASP A 150 -10.88 -4.86 -5.77
N VAL A 151 -10.62 -4.29 -6.93
CA VAL A 151 -9.81 -3.08 -7.09
C VAL A 151 -10.55 -2.06 -7.95
N CYS A 152 -10.49 -0.80 -7.56
CA CYS A 152 -11.00 0.32 -8.33
C CYS A 152 -9.84 1.06 -9.01
N GLU A 153 -10.05 1.55 -10.22
CA GLU A 153 -9.06 2.35 -10.97
C GLU A 153 -9.56 3.77 -11.26
N SER A 154 -10.64 4.19 -10.62
CA SER A 154 -11.19 5.53 -10.84
C SER A 154 -10.19 6.61 -10.39
N GLU A 155 -9.83 7.51 -11.30
CA GLU A 155 -8.98 8.66 -10.98
C GLU A 155 -9.66 9.59 -9.95
N GLN A 156 -10.98 9.66 -9.93
CA GLN A 156 -11.73 10.47 -8.97
C GLN A 156 -11.57 9.98 -7.52
N LEU A 157 -11.32 8.68 -7.33
CA LEU A 157 -11.11 8.05 -6.03
C LEU A 157 -9.62 7.89 -5.70
N THR A 158 -8.74 8.42 -6.56
CA THR A 158 -7.30 8.38 -6.30
C THR A 158 -6.95 9.35 -5.18
N ALA A 159 -6.37 8.80 -4.11
CA ALA A 159 -5.81 9.62 -3.04
C ALA A 159 -4.31 9.88 -3.29
N VAL A 160 -3.89 11.09 -2.96
CA VAL A 160 -2.49 11.51 -3.11
C VAL A 160 -1.78 11.35 -1.78
N VAL A 161 -0.63 10.68 -1.81
CA VAL A 161 0.32 10.55 -0.69
C VAL A 161 1.58 11.34 -1.00
N ARG A 162 2.27 11.81 0.04
CA ARG A 162 3.50 12.60 -0.11
C ARG A 162 4.74 11.73 0.03
N PRO A 163 5.80 11.95 -0.78
CA PRO A 163 7.08 11.30 -0.57
C PRO A 163 7.78 11.89 0.66
N HIS A 164 8.61 11.07 1.31
CA HIS A 164 9.48 11.58 2.36
C HIS A 164 10.57 12.49 1.77
N THR A 165 10.80 13.62 2.42
CA THR A 165 11.83 14.58 2.04
C THR A 165 13.19 14.27 2.69
N SER A 166 13.23 13.42 3.72
CA SER A 166 14.46 13.04 4.40
C SER A 166 14.80 11.56 4.24
N TRP A 167 16.07 11.25 4.03
CA TRP A 167 16.59 9.87 3.98
C TRP A 167 16.29 9.08 5.25
N ARG A 168 16.31 9.72 6.40
CA ARG A 168 16.00 9.07 7.69
C ARG A 168 14.57 8.55 7.71
N ALA A 169 13.59 9.38 7.34
CA ALA A 169 12.18 8.99 7.30
C ALA A 169 11.93 7.89 6.25
N PHE A 170 12.54 8.03 5.06
CA PHE A 170 12.52 7.03 4.02
C PHE A 170 13.01 5.65 4.53
N TRP A 171 14.21 5.59 5.11
CA TRP A 171 14.75 4.34 5.64
C TRP A 171 13.90 3.75 6.76
N GLN A 172 13.40 4.58 7.67
CA GLN A 172 12.52 4.13 8.74
C GLN A 172 11.25 3.47 8.18
N GLN A 173 10.67 4.03 7.14
CA GLN A 173 9.48 3.47 6.49
C GLN A 173 9.81 2.13 5.80
N ARG A 174 10.89 2.06 5.02
CA ARG A 174 11.28 0.83 4.28
C ARG A 174 11.63 -0.32 5.22
N MET A 175 12.41 -0.06 6.28
CA MET A 175 12.72 -1.05 7.31
C MET A 175 11.46 -1.52 8.05
N ARG A 176 10.51 -0.62 8.31
CA ARG A 176 9.23 -0.96 8.93
C ARG A 176 8.40 -1.87 8.01
N TRP A 177 8.40 -1.64 6.71
CA TRP A 177 7.72 -2.51 5.76
C TRP A 177 8.39 -3.89 5.67
N ALA A 178 9.68 -3.91 5.47
CA ALA A 178 10.47 -5.13 5.33
C ALA A 178 10.43 -6.02 6.58
N GLY A 179 10.46 -5.43 7.77
CA GLY A 179 10.46 -6.19 9.02
C GLY A 179 9.16 -6.95 9.31
N LYS A 180 8.09 -6.68 8.55
CA LYS A 180 6.83 -7.45 8.63
C LYS A 180 6.84 -8.69 7.73
N ALA A 181 7.72 -8.75 6.74
CA ALA A 181 7.75 -9.83 5.77
C ALA A 181 7.76 -11.24 6.39
N PRO A 182 8.50 -11.53 7.50
CA PRO A 182 8.48 -12.85 8.13
C PRO A 182 7.13 -13.24 8.77
N LYS A 183 6.20 -12.30 8.90
CA LYS A 183 4.89 -12.54 9.50
C LYS A 183 3.82 -12.90 8.47
N TYR A 184 4.09 -12.66 7.19
CA TYR A 184 3.14 -12.99 6.12
C TYR A 184 3.11 -14.49 5.87
N THR A 185 1.90 -15.02 5.63
CA THR A 185 1.63 -16.44 5.41
C THR A 185 0.91 -16.72 4.09
N ASP A 186 0.36 -15.70 3.46
CA ASP A 186 -0.35 -15.82 2.18
C ASP A 186 0.62 -16.20 1.04
N LYS A 187 0.23 -17.22 0.27
CA LYS A 187 1.07 -17.79 -0.80
C LYS A 187 1.37 -16.80 -1.93
N ASP A 188 0.40 -15.98 -2.32
CA ASP A 188 0.59 -15.00 -3.41
C ASP A 188 1.55 -13.89 -2.97
N ILE A 189 1.40 -13.42 -1.72
CA ILE A 189 2.28 -12.40 -1.13
C ILE A 189 3.71 -12.93 -1.04
N LEU A 190 3.89 -14.15 -0.53
CA LEU A 190 5.20 -14.79 -0.40
C LEU A 190 5.83 -15.07 -1.76
N LEU A 191 5.07 -15.57 -2.72
CA LEU A 191 5.55 -15.83 -4.07
C LEU A 191 5.96 -14.54 -4.78
N CYS A 192 5.13 -13.50 -4.71
CA CYS A 192 5.46 -12.20 -5.28
C CYS A 192 6.73 -11.61 -4.66
N GLY A 193 6.84 -11.65 -3.33
CA GLY A 193 8.04 -11.21 -2.61
C GLY A 193 9.28 -11.99 -3.00
N ALA A 194 9.17 -13.32 -3.14
CA ALA A 194 10.27 -14.19 -3.56
C ALA A 194 10.72 -13.88 -5.00
N ILE A 195 9.79 -13.66 -5.93
CA ILE A 195 10.10 -13.29 -7.33
C ILE A 195 10.83 -11.95 -7.36
N VAL A 196 10.34 -10.94 -6.63
CA VAL A 196 10.98 -9.62 -6.56
C VAL A 196 12.36 -9.73 -5.95
N LEU A 197 12.52 -10.45 -4.85
CA LEU A 197 13.82 -10.66 -4.21
C LEU A 197 14.80 -11.37 -5.16
N LEU A 198 14.38 -12.48 -5.76
CA LEU A 198 15.20 -13.27 -6.68
C LEU A 198 15.65 -12.44 -7.89
N ALA A 199 14.74 -11.71 -8.53
CA ALA A 199 15.06 -10.85 -9.68
C ALA A 199 16.11 -9.78 -9.33
N ASN A 200 16.01 -9.19 -8.13
CA ASN A 200 16.96 -8.19 -7.68
C ASN A 200 18.33 -8.78 -7.28
N VAL A 201 18.36 -9.95 -6.65
CA VAL A 201 19.60 -10.68 -6.35
C VAL A 201 20.28 -11.11 -7.65
N LEU A 202 19.53 -11.66 -8.60
CA LEU A 202 20.07 -12.03 -9.92
C LEU A 202 20.63 -10.81 -10.67
N GLN A 203 20.01 -9.63 -10.58
CA GLN A 203 20.53 -8.40 -11.17
C GLN A 203 21.90 -8.01 -10.57
N LEU A 204 22.10 -8.20 -9.28
CA LEU A 204 23.40 -7.92 -8.64
C LEU A 204 24.48 -8.91 -9.07
N LEU A 205 24.13 -10.18 -9.29
CA LEU A 205 25.06 -11.22 -9.76
C LEU A 205 25.32 -11.11 -11.27
N CYS A 206 24.31 -10.73 -12.03
CA CYS A 206 24.38 -10.59 -13.50
C CYS A 206 23.64 -9.29 -13.92
N PRO A 207 24.37 -8.17 -14.10
CA PRO A 207 23.77 -6.88 -14.48
C PRO A 207 22.94 -6.91 -15.76
N LEU A 208 23.15 -7.89 -16.65
CA LEU A 208 22.36 -8.06 -17.87
C LEU A 208 20.87 -8.35 -17.58
N VAL A 209 20.54 -8.84 -16.39
CA VAL A 209 19.16 -9.04 -15.94
C VAL A 209 18.36 -7.72 -16.00
N LEU A 210 19.05 -6.58 -15.81
CA LEU A 210 18.41 -5.25 -15.93
C LEU A 210 17.80 -5.03 -17.31
N LEU A 211 18.38 -5.58 -18.38
CA LEU A 211 17.87 -5.42 -19.75
C LEU A 211 16.47 -6.04 -19.93
N VAL A 212 16.13 -7.06 -19.15
CA VAL A 212 14.80 -7.70 -19.17
C VAL A 212 13.90 -7.09 -18.09
N LYS A 213 14.44 -6.91 -16.89
CA LYS A 213 13.68 -6.42 -15.73
C LYS A 213 13.20 -4.97 -15.92
N PHE A 214 14.10 -4.08 -16.37
CA PHE A 214 13.78 -2.65 -16.49
C PHE A 214 12.63 -2.33 -17.45
N PRO A 215 12.52 -2.90 -18.66
CA PRO A 215 11.35 -2.66 -19.52
C PRO A 215 10.04 -3.07 -18.87
N LEU A 216 10.00 -4.16 -18.11
CA LEU A 216 8.81 -4.61 -17.38
C LEU A 216 8.45 -3.61 -16.28
N GLU A 217 9.40 -3.22 -15.44
CA GLU A 217 9.19 -2.24 -14.38
C GLU A 217 8.77 -0.87 -14.94
N TYR A 218 9.44 -0.42 -16.00
CA TYR A 218 9.12 0.84 -16.66
C TYR A 218 7.69 0.85 -17.22
N THR A 219 7.26 -0.27 -17.79
CA THR A 219 5.88 -0.43 -18.28
C THR A 219 4.87 -0.28 -17.13
N LEU A 220 5.11 -0.91 -15.97
CA LEU A 220 4.26 -0.75 -14.79
C LEU A 220 4.23 0.72 -14.31
N ILE A 221 5.41 1.34 -14.20
CA ILE A 221 5.52 2.74 -13.80
C ILE A 221 4.71 3.65 -14.73
N LYS A 222 4.92 3.53 -16.04
CA LYS A 222 4.27 4.40 -17.05
C LYS A 222 2.77 4.16 -17.15
N LYS A 223 2.30 2.95 -16.89
CA LYS A 223 0.88 2.62 -16.87
C LYS A 223 0.18 3.30 -15.69
N ARG A 224 0.85 3.43 -14.53
CA ARG A 224 0.30 4.08 -13.35
C ARG A 224 0.52 5.59 -13.34
N ASP A 225 1.70 6.03 -13.71
CA ASP A 225 2.07 7.45 -13.72
C ASP A 225 2.92 7.80 -14.94
N ALA A 226 2.26 8.36 -15.96
CA ALA A 226 2.91 8.75 -17.20
C ALA A 226 3.90 9.92 -17.03
N SER A 227 3.86 10.66 -15.93
CA SER A 227 4.76 11.80 -15.67
C SER A 227 6.18 11.38 -15.25
N VAL A 228 6.35 10.14 -14.74
CA VAL A 228 7.66 9.65 -14.31
C VAL A 228 8.64 9.61 -15.46
N SER A 229 9.80 10.26 -15.30
CA SER A 229 10.84 10.32 -16.34
C SER A 229 11.55 8.98 -16.51
N LEU A 230 12.05 8.73 -17.73
CA LEU A 230 12.87 7.54 -18.02
C LEU A 230 14.12 7.51 -17.12
N SER A 231 14.76 8.67 -16.90
CA SER A 231 15.96 8.78 -16.08
C SER A 231 15.71 8.40 -14.62
N SER A 232 14.60 8.85 -14.03
CA SER A 232 14.23 8.47 -12.65
C SER A 232 13.93 7.00 -12.52
N ALA A 233 13.21 6.43 -13.48
CA ALA A 233 12.89 5.00 -13.50
C ALA A 233 14.16 4.15 -13.69
N LEU A 234 15.05 4.53 -14.59
CA LEU A 234 16.32 3.82 -14.82
C LEU A 234 17.21 3.87 -13.58
N LEU A 235 17.34 5.04 -12.97
CA LEU A 235 18.11 5.18 -11.74
C LEU A 235 17.53 4.33 -10.61
N LEU A 236 16.21 4.30 -10.46
CA LEU A 236 15.54 3.40 -9.52
C LEU A 236 15.91 1.95 -9.81
N GLY A 237 15.77 1.49 -11.07
CA GLY A 237 16.09 0.11 -11.46
C GLY A 237 17.56 -0.29 -11.16
N LEU A 238 18.51 0.67 -11.24
CA LEU A 238 19.90 0.45 -10.90
C LEU A 238 20.16 0.33 -9.39
N ILE A 239 19.53 1.19 -8.59
CA ILE A 239 19.82 1.26 -7.13
C ILE A 239 18.88 0.37 -6.30
N TYR A 240 17.71 0.02 -6.82
CA TYR A 240 16.68 -0.74 -6.11
C TYR A 240 17.20 -2.03 -5.49
N PRO A 241 17.97 -2.87 -6.19
CA PRO A 241 18.48 -4.12 -5.62
C PRO A 241 19.29 -3.91 -4.33
N ILE A 242 20.11 -2.87 -4.30
CA ILE A 242 20.99 -2.58 -3.17
C ILE A 242 20.16 -2.08 -1.98
N TYR A 243 19.32 -1.07 -2.20
CA TYR A 243 18.57 -0.50 -1.09
C TYR A 243 17.49 -1.46 -0.55
N MET A 244 16.91 -2.28 -1.42
CA MET A 244 15.95 -3.31 -1.00
C MET A 244 16.61 -4.30 -0.04
N LEU A 245 17.81 -4.80 -0.34
CA LEU A 245 18.56 -5.71 0.55
C LEU A 245 18.91 -5.04 1.88
N ILE A 246 19.36 -3.78 1.83
CA ILE A 246 19.67 -3.01 3.05
C ILE A 246 18.39 -2.86 3.90
N ALA A 247 17.25 -2.52 3.29
CA ALA A 247 15.99 -2.37 3.99
C ALA A 247 15.51 -3.70 4.59
N LEU A 248 15.66 -4.81 3.84
CA LEU A 248 15.29 -6.15 4.31
C LEU A 248 16.13 -6.56 5.52
N VAL A 249 17.45 -6.47 5.42
CA VAL A 249 18.37 -6.79 6.52
C VAL A 249 18.09 -5.89 7.72
N GLY A 250 18.00 -4.56 7.52
CA GLY A 250 17.70 -3.61 8.58
C GLY A 250 16.33 -3.85 9.23
N GLY A 251 15.34 -4.29 8.45
CA GLY A 251 14.01 -4.64 8.95
C GLY A 251 14.02 -5.89 9.84
N LEU A 252 14.79 -6.92 9.48
CA LEU A 252 14.91 -8.16 10.26
C LEU A 252 15.55 -7.94 11.65
N PHE A 253 16.51 -7.02 11.74
CA PHE A 253 17.19 -6.69 12.99
C PHE A 253 16.49 -5.62 13.84
N ARG A 254 15.41 -5.03 13.34
CA ARG A 254 14.67 -4.00 14.05
C ARG A 254 13.81 -4.62 15.16
N ARG A 255 14.20 -4.38 16.41
CA ARG A 255 13.50 -4.90 17.61
C ARG A 255 12.31 -4.04 18.09
N GLN A 256 12.18 -2.81 17.61
CA GLN A 256 11.09 -1.88 17.99
C GLN A 256 10.48 -1.24 16.73
N TRP A 257 9.17 -1.16 16.74
CA TRP A 257 8.33 -0.63 15.65
C TRP A 257 7.83 0.78 15.97
#